data_19d22593b16dba2a0a7523f3b7dbc115
#
_entry.id   19d22593b16dba2a0a7523f3b7dbc115
#
_cell.length_a   1.000
_cell.length_b   1.000
_cell.length_c   1.000
_cell.angle_alpha   90.00
_cell.angle_beta   90.00
_cell.angle_gamma   90.00
#
_symmetry.space_group_name_H-M   'P 1'
#
loop_
_entity.id
_entity.type
_entity.pdbx_description
1 polymer ?
#
loop_
_entity_poly.entity_id
_entity_poly.type
_entity_poly.pdbx_seq_one_letter_code
_entity_poly.pdbx_strand_id
1 'polypeptide(L)'
;HGVPAVRNAHPHFSHGPGADAPDTKPGRVALVHNGIIENHEELRRELQAKGYVFLSQTDTEVIAHLVDHLYDGDLFAAVKAATLRLTGAYAIAVFHRDEPQRVIGARYGSPLIMGVGGADATERFLASDAMALAGVTDQIVYLEEGDVVDLQPGRHWIEHRKVGEAQHSRVEPDQRPVRTVTAHSGAVELGPYRHYMQKEIFEQPRAIADTLEGVEAIVPTLFGEGAEAVFKQIDRVLILACGTSYYSGSTAKYWLESIAKIPTQVEIASEYRYRDSVPDPRTLIVTISQSGETADTIAALKHARSLGMEQTLTICNVSTSAMVRECKLAYVTRAGAEI
;
A
#
# COMPACT_ATOMS: atom_id res chain seq x y z
N HIS A 1 10.93 -9.54 -7.76
CA HIS A 1 11.21 -10.24 -6.48
C HIS A 1 12.21 -11.42 -6.62
N GLY A 2 12.60 -11.82 -7.83
CA GLY A 2 13.47 -12.97 -8.08
C GLY A 2 12.77 -14.32 -7.80
N VAL A 3 13.52 -15.40 -7.93
CA VAL A 3 13.01 -16.75 -7.60
C VAL A 3 12.81 -16.93 -6.09
N PRO A 4 11.86 -17.76 -5.62
CA PRO A 4 11.67 -18.06 -4.20
C PRO A 4 12.90 -18.78 -3.62
N ALA A 5 13.78 -17.99 -3.01
CA ALA A 5 15.03 -18.48 -2.40
C ALA A 5 15.39 -17.59 -1.19
N VAL A 6 16.07 -18.15 -0.20
CA VAL A 6 16.47 -17.44 1.03
C VAL A 6 17.19 -16.11 0.73
N ARG A 7 18.07 -16.09 -0.28
CA ARG A 7 18.80 -14.88 -0.69
C ARG A 7 17.91 -13.75 -1.20
N ASN A 8 16.68 -14.05 -1.62
CA ASN A 8 15.68 -13.09 -2.13
C ASN A 8 14.60 -12.73 -1.08
N ALA A 9 14.71 -13.30 0.14
CA ALA A 9 13.78 -13.01 1.23
C ALA A 9 14.20 -11.76 2.01
N HIS A 10 13.22 -11.03 2.53
CA HIS A 10 13.45 -9.92 3.46
C HIS A 10 13.92 -10.43 4.85
N PRO A 11 14.72 -9.62 5.56
CA PRO A 11 15.29 -8.33 5.18
C PRO A 11 16.49 -8.47 4.24
N HIS A 12 16.74 -7.43 3.43
CA HIS A 12 17.98 -7.30 2.65
C HIS A 12 18.99 -6.44 3.40
N PHE A 13 20.28 -6.71 3.16
CA PHE A 13 21.36 -6.03 3.87
C PHE A 13 22.35 -5.36 2.91
N SER A 14 22.95 -4.27 3.35
CA SER A 14 24.18 -3.74 2.77
C SER A 14 25.33 -3.90 3.77
N HIS A 15 26.47 -4.35 3.28
CA HIS A 15 27.70 -4.52 4.07
C HIS A 15 28.76 -3.45 3.73
N GLY A 16 28.44 -2.55 2.81
CA GLY A 16 29.35 -1.54 2.28
C GLY A 16 30.08 -2.01 1.01
N PRO A 17 30.78 -1.11 0.33
CA PRO A 17 31.56 -1.43 -0.85
C PRO A 17 32.76 -2.30 -0.49
N GLY A 18 33.14 -3.25 -1.40
CA GLY A 18 34.28 -4.14 -1.21
C GLY A 18 34.09 -5.23 -0.14
N ALA A 19 32.85 -5.51 0.27
CA ALA A 19 32.58 -6.58 1.21
C ALA A 19 32.68 -7.95 0.51
N ASP A 20 33.77 -8.65 0.73
CA ASP A 20 34.10 -9.93 0.08
C ASP A 20 33.31 -11.13 0.61
N ALA A 21 32.70 -11.05 1.78
CA ALA A 21 31.92 -12.13 2.37
C ALA A 21 30.83 -11.60 3.31
N PRO A 22 29.54 -11.68 2.92
CA PRO A 22 28.42 -11.22 3.74
C PRO A 22 28.26 -12.02 5.04
N ASP A 23 28.73 -13.26 5.10
CA ASP A 23 28.54 -14.15 6.25
C ASP A 23 29.47 -13.86 7.43
N THR A 24 30.50 -13.02 7.26
CA THR A 24 31.52 -12.77 8.30
C THR A 24 31.40 -11.43 9.01
N LYS A 25 30.61 -10.50 8.50
CA LYS A 25 30.38 -9.17 9.10
C LYS A 25 28.90 -8.83 9.18
N PRO A 26 28.43 -8.29 10.32
CA PRO A 26 27.07 -7.77 10.40
C PRO A 26 26.83 -6.71 9.33
N GLY A 27 25.65 -6.70 8.72
CA GLY A 27 25.25 -5.67 7.78
C GLY A 27 25.31 -4.26 8.40
N ARG A 28 25.58 -3.28 7.59
CA ARG A 28 25.54 -1.87 8.00
C ARG A 28 24.10 -1.34 7.96
N VAL A 29 23.40 -1.65 6.88
CA VAL A 29 22.00 -1.31 6.65
C VAL A 29 21.20 -2.60 6.57
N ALA A 30 20.03 -2.64 7.22
CA ALA A 30 19.00 -3.66 7.05
C ALA A 30 17.72 -2.98 6.56
N LEU A 31 17.06 -3.58 5.57
CA LEU A 31 15.91 -2.98 4.91
C LEU A 31 14.86 -4.03 4.54
N VAL A 32 13.59 -3.68 4.76
CA VAL A 32 12.42 -4.38 4.19
C VAL A 32 11.67 -3.44 3.25
N HIS A 33 11.05 -4.00 2.21
CA HIS A 33 10.41 -3.25 1.14
C HIS A 33 9.17 -3.97 0.61
N ASN A 34 8.08 -3.22 0.48
CA ASN A 34 6.90 -3.60 -0.29
C ASN A 34 6.77 -2.64 -1.47
N GLY A 35 6.73 -3.18 -2.67
CA GLY A 35 6.64 -2.40 -3.90
C GLY A 35 7.55 -2.92 -5.01
N ILE A 36 7.78 -2.07 -6.01
CA ILE A 36 8.65 -2.36 -7.17
C ILE A 36 9.39 -1.08 -7.53
N ILE A 37 10.72 -1.16 -7.61
CA ILE A 37 11.58 -0.07 -8.07
C ILE A 37 11.89 -0.28 -9.56
N GLU A 38 11.31 0.55 -10.40
CA GLU A 38 11.36 0.42 -11.86
C GLU A 38 12.78 0.69 -12.42
N ASN A 39 13.51 1.64 -11.83
CA ASN A 39 14.88 1.98 -12.25
C ASN A 39 15.98 1.20 -11.51
N HIS A 40 15.64 0.04 -10.92
CA HIS A 40 16.58 -0.75 -10.11
C HIS A 40 17.82 -1.21 -10.89
N GLU A 41 17.69 -1.54 -12.18
CA GLU A 41 18.82 -2.01 -13.00
C GLU A 41 19.88 -0.91 -13.25
N GLU A 42 19.45 0.34 -13.42
CA GLU A 42 20.36 1.47 -13.56
C GLU A 42 21.14 1.72 -12.27
N LEU A 43 20.41 1.77 -11.14
CA LEU A 43 21.01 1.95 -9.82
C LEU A 43 21.93 0.78 -9.45
N ARG A 44 21.58 -0.44 -9.80
CA ARG A 44 22.41 -1.64 -9.59
C ARG A 44 23.76 -1.50 -10.30
N ARG A 45 23.76 -1.13 -11.57
CA ARG A 45 24.99 -0.95 -12.34
C ARG A 45 25.88 0.15 -11.76
N GLU A 46 25.29 1.27 -11.35
CA GLU A 46 26.04 2.35 -10.68
C GLU A 46 26.69 1.89 -9.38
N LEU A 47 25.92 1.20 -8.51
CA LEU A 47 26.41 0.72 -7.23
C LEU A 47 27.48 -0.38 -7.39
N GLN A 48 27.34 -1.26 -8.38
CA GLN A 48 28.39 -2.22 -8.73
C GLN A 48 29.70 -1.53 -9.15
N ALA A 49 29.61 -0.46 -9.93
CA ALA A 49 30.78 0.34 -10.31
C ALA A 49 31.44 1.01 -9.10
N LYS A 50 30.70 1.21 -8.00
CA LYS A 50 31.21 1.73 -6.71
C LYS A 50 31.67 0.61 -5.76
N GLY A 51 31.68 -0.64 -6.21
CA GLY A 51 32.20 -1.78 -5.47
C GLY A 51 31.18 -2.51 -4.59
N TYR A 52 29.88 -2.23 -4.73
CA TYR A 52 28.85 -3.01 -4.03
C TYR A 52 28.64 -4.37 -4.70
N VAL A 53 28.61 -5.41 -3.87
CA VAL A 53 28.36 -6.80 -4.31
C VAL A 53 26.91 -7.15 -4.06
N PHE A 54 26.20 -7.60 -5.09
CA PHE A 54 24.81 -8.00 -5.02
C PHE A 54 24.69 -9.52 -4.88
N LEU A 55 23.92 -9.98 -3.89
CA LEU A 55 23.70 -11.38 -3.58
C LEU A 55 22.32 -11.86 -4.01
N SER A 56 21.37 -10.95 -4.10
CA SER A 56 20.00 -11.23 -4.48
C SER A 56 19.66 -10.75 -5.90
N GLN A 57 18.51 -11.18 -6.37
CA GLN A 57 17.93 -10.73 -7.63
C GLN A 57 16.89 -9.61 -7.42
N THR A 58 16.74 -9.13 -6.19
CA THR A 58 15.67 -8.21 -5.83
C THR A 58 16.07 -6.74 -6.07
N ASP A 59 15.10 -5.93 -6.35
CA ASP A 59 15.19 -4.48 -6.34
C ASP A 59 15.39 -3.92 -4.92
N THR A 60 14.95 -4.65 -3.89
CA THR A 60 15.11 -4.28 -2.49
C THR A 60 16.57 -4.16 -2.06
N GLU A 61 17.44 -5.07 -2.50
CA GLU A 61 18.88 -5.00 -2.21
C GLU A 61 19.52 -3.73 -2.81
N VAL A 62 19.00 -3.29 -3.97
CA VAL A 62 19.44 -2.01 -4.58
C VAL A 62 19.16 -0.83 -3.65
N ILE A 63 17.99 -0.79 -3.01
CA ILE A 63 17.65 0.26 -2.06
C ILE A 63 18.59 0.20 -0.84
N ALA A 64 18.87 -1.00 -0.30
CA ALA A 64 19.76 -1.16 0.85
C ALA A 64 21.16 -0.63 0.57
N HIS A 65 21.73 -0.96 -0.60
CA HIS A 65 23.03 -0.45 -1.03
C HIS A 65 23.01 1.06 -1.33
N LEU A 66 21.92 1.58 -1.89
CA LEU A 66 21.78 3.00 -2.17
C LEU A 66 21.75 3.82 -0.87
N VAL A 67 20.98 3.39 0.13
CA VAL A 67 20.94 4.03 1.45
C VAL A 67 22.31 4.00 2.11
N ASP A 68 23.01 2.84 2.09
CA ASP A 68 24.36 2.70 2.65
C ASP A 68 25.38 3.63 1.93
N HIS A 69 25.25 3.76 0.61
CA HIS A 69 26.11 4.64 -0.18
C HIS A 69 25.90 6.12 0.15
N LEU A 70 24.68 6.52 0.47
CA LEU A 70 24.31 7.90 0.79
C LEU A 70 24.44 8.23 2.28
N TYR A 71 24.75 7.23 3.10
CA TYR A 71 24.90 7.42 4.54
C TYR A 71 26.19 8.15 4.89
N ASP A 72 26.06 9.30 5.53
CA ASP A 72 27.15 10.13 6.07
C ASP A 72 26.89 10.52 7.52
N GLY A 73 26.54 9.52 8.36
CA GLY A 73 26.30 9.73 9.79
C GLY A 73 24.85 10.13 10.16
N ASP A 74 23.93 10.24 9.20
CA ASP A 74 22.50 10.49 9.44
C ASP A 74 21.62 9.62 8.53
N LEU A 75 21.00 8.60 9.12
CA LEU A 75 20.15 7.66 8.39
C LEU A 75 18.91 8.35 7.79
N PHE A 76 18.34 9.32 8.49
CA PHE A 76 17.17 10.04 7.98
C PHE A 76 17.51 10.85 6.71
N ALA A 77 18.63 11.53 6.72
CA ALA A 77 19.13 12.24 5.55
C ALA A 77 19.44 11.27 4.39
N ALA A 78 20.08 10.13 4.68
CA ALA A 78 20.40 9.11 3.68
C ALA A 78 19.15 8.54 3.01
N VAL A 79 18.12 8.19 3.78
CA VAL A 79 16.85 7.67 3.24
C VAL A 79 16.13 8.74 2.42
N LYS A 80 16.05 9.99 2.88
CA LYS A 80 15.50 11.10 2.09
C LYS A 80 16.23 11.27 0.74
N ALA A 81 17.55 11.25 0.75
CA ALA A 81 18.33 11.33 -0.47
C ALA A 81 18.11 10.12 -1.39
N ALA A 82 17.99 8.92 -0.83
CA ALA A 82 17.66 7.72 -1.60
C ALA A 82 16.28 7.83 -2.28
N THR A 83 15.25 8.31 -1.59
CA THR A 83 13.89 8.46 -2.16
C THR A 83 13.84 9.41 -3.36
N LEU A 84 14.75 10.36 -3.48
CA LEU A 84 14.86 11.26 -4.65
C LEU A 84 15.35 10.53 -5.90
N ARG A 85 15.96 9.36 -5.75
CA ARG A 85 16.56 8.58 -6.83
C ARG A 85 15.73 7.37 -7.25
N LEU A 86 14.76 6.99 -6.43
CA LEU A 86 13.89 5.85 -6.70
C LEU A 86 12.75 6.25 -7.64
N THR A 87 12.50 5.42 -8.65
CA THR A 87 11.32 5.48 -9.53
C THR A 87 10.51 4.21 -9.32
N GLY A 88 9.18 4.35 -9.14
CA GLY A 88 8.29 3.23 -8.86
C GLY A 88 7.62 3.34 -7.50
N ALA A 89 7.04 2.24 -7.01
CA ALA A 89 6.32 2.18 -5.75
C ALA A 89 7.17 1.54 -4.65
N TYR A 90 7.14 2.14 -3.45
CA TYR A 90 7.83 1.61 -2.29
C TYR A 90 7.13 1.96 -0.96
N ALA A 91 7.16 1.02 -0.04
CA ALA A 91 7.04 1.22 1.39
C ALA A 91 8.23 0.50 2.04
N ILE A 92 9.11 1.26 2.69
CA ILE A 92 10.36 0.75 3.25
C ILE A 92 10.45 1.03 4.75
N ALA A 93 11.10 0.11 5.46
CA ALA A 93 11.58 0.33 6.82
C ALA A 93 13.07 -0.01 6.86
N VAL A 94 13.86 0.91 7.40
CA VAL A 94 15.32 0.91 7.30
C VAL A 94 15.95 1.05 8.69
N PHE A 95 16.92 0.19 8.97
CA PHE A 95 17.81 0.26 10.12
C PHE A 95 19.24 0.51 9.68
N HIS A 96 20.02 1.19 10.54
CA HIS A 96 21.46 1.29 10.41
C HIS A 96 22.15 0.86 11.70
N ARG A 97 23.23 0.07 11.58
CA ARG A 97 23.99 -0.48 12.71
C ARG A 97 24.52 0.59 13.68
N ASP A 98 24.94 1.72 13.13
CA ASP A 98 25.56 2.79 13.90
C ASP A 98 24.51 3.73 14.54
N GLU A 99 23.21 3.54 14.20
CA GLU A 99 22.07 4.27 14.77
C GLU A 99 21.00 3.29 15.30
N PRO A 100 21.32 2.38 16.25
CA PRO A 100 20.47 1.25 16.64
C PRO A 100 19.15 1.63 17.32
N GLN A 101 18.99 2.88 17.73
CA GLN A 101 17.76 3.41 18.34
C GLN A 101 16.84 4.10 17.33
N ARG A 102 17.07 3.89 16.03
CA ARG A 102 16.39 4.62 14.98
C ARG A 102 15.87 3.69 13.89
N VAL A 103 14.61 3.89 13.48
CA VAL A 103 14.01 3.25 12.31
C VAL A 103 13.48 4.33 11.40
N ILE A 104 13.86 4.30 10.13
CA ILE A 104 13.33 5.23 9.15
C ILE A 104 12.31 4.50 8.26
N GLY A 105 11.10 5.06 8.17
CA GLY A 105 10.09 4.64 7.20
C GLY A 105 9.99 5.62 6.06
N ALA A 106 9.70 5.14 4.85
CA ALA A 106 9.36 6.00 3.72
C ALA A 106 8.35 5.30 2.82
N ARG A 107 7.44 6.08 2.23
CA ARG A 107 6.46 5.51 1.31
C ARG A 107 6.23 6.37 0.07
N TYR A 108 5.98 5.66 -1.04
CA TYR A 108 5.45 6.20 -2.28
C TYR A 108 4.78 5.05 -3.05
N GLY A 109 3.51 5.19 -3.43
CA GLY A 109 2.78 4.18 -4.20
C GLY A 109 2.34 2.93 -3.42
N SER A 110 3.07 2.53 -2.37
CA SER A 110 2.74 1.39 -1.50
C SER A 110 2.32 1.88 -0.11
N PRO A 111 1.39 1.18 0.59
CA PRO A 111 0.92 1.59 1.90
C PRO A 111 1.99 1.45 2.99
N LEU A 112 2.03 2.42 3.90
CA LEU A 112 2.79 2.38 5.14
C LEU A 112 2.05 3.16 6.20
N ILE A 113 1.95 2.59 7.38
CA ILE A 113 1.35 3.22 8.56
C ILE A 113 2.35 3.24 9.72
N MET A 114 2.14 4.15 10.64
CA MET A 114 2.85 4.18 11.91
C MET A 114 1.88 3.89 13.05
N GLY A 115 2.22 2.92 13.91
CA GLY A 115 1.54 2.66 15.17
C GLY A 115 2.20 3.41 16.32
N VAL A 116 1.36 3.93 17.24
CA VAL A 116 1.78 4.52 18.51
C VAL A 116 1.30 3.62 19.63
N GLY A 117 2.20 3.05 20.44
CA GLY A 117 1.87 2.06 21.47
C GLY A 117 2.76 2.13 22.70
N GLY A 118 2.61 1.08 23.54
CA GLY A 118 3.24 1.02 24.86
C GLY A 118 2.44 1.73 25.95
N ALA A 119 2.71 1.41 27.22
CA ALA A 119 1.97 1.93 28.38
C ALA A 119 1.96 3.46 28.46
N ASP A 120 3.03 4.11 27.98
CA ASP A 120 3.19 5.57 27.99
C ASP A 120 3.23 6.16 26.57
N ALA A 121 2.70 5.46 25.58
CA ALA A 121 2.80 5.81 24.15
C ALA A 121 4.26 6.05 23.69
N THR A 122 5.20 5.27 24.24
CA THR A 122 6.64 5.42 23.94
C THR A 122 7.12 4.54 22.81
N GLU A 123 6.35 3.51 22.46
CA GLU A 123 6.69 2.60 21.36
C GLU A 123 6.18 3.12 20.02
N ARG A 124 6.93 2.84 18.96
CA ARG A 124 6.59 3.19 17.58
C ARG A 124 6.78 1.98 16.71
N PHE A 125 5.83 1.77 15.81
CA PHE A 125 5.80 0.64 14.90
C PHE A 125 5.63 1.12 13.46
N LEU A 126 6.15 0.37 12.50
CA LEU A 126 5.83 0.52 11.09
C LEU A 126 5.19 -0.78 10.59
N ALA A 127 4.13 -0.64 9.84
CA ALA A 127 3.46 -1.75 9.19
C ALA A 127 2.85 -1.31 7.86
N SER A 128 2.58 -2.24 6.97
CA SER A 128 1.86 -1.97 5.72
C SER A 128 0.35 -1.84 5.95
N ASP A 129 -0.17 -2.50 7.01
CA ASP A 129 -1.60 -2.56 7.32
C ASP A 129 -1.85 -2.56 8.83
N ALA A 130 -3.01 -2.03 9.26
CA ALA A 130 -3.41 -1.95 10.67
C ALA A 130 -3.60 -3.33 11.32
N MET A 131 -3.93 -4.37 10.53
CA MET A 131 -4.07 -5.73 11.04
C MET A 131 -2.74 -6.29 11.56
N ALA A 132 -1.61 -5.90 10.99
CA ALA A 132 -0.29 -6.31 11.48
C ALA A 132 0.01 -5.74 12.89
N LEU A 133 -0.72 -4.71 13.31
CA LEU A 133 -0.61 -4.10 14.63
C LEU A 133 -1.76 -4.50 15.58
N ALA A 134 -2.65 -5.40 15.14
CA ALA A 134 -3.76 -5.89 15.94
C ALA A 134 -3.25 -6.57 17.23
N GLY A 135 -3.76 -6.14 18.39
CA GLY A 135 -3.28 -6.61 19.70
C GLY A 135 -1.99 -5.95 20.19
N VAL A 136 -1.36 -5.09 19.39
CA VAL A 136 -0.19 -4.29 19.76
C VAL A 136 -0.60 -2.85 20.04
N THR A 137 -1.29 -2.22 19.10
CA THR A 137 -1.87 -0.87 19.26
C THR A 137 -3.05 -0.66 18.31
N ASP A 138 -4.00 0.16 18.73
CA ASP A 138 -5.10 0.66 17.91
C ASP A 138 -4.89 2.13 17.47
N GLN A 139 -3.80 2.75 17.89
CA GLN A 139 -3.47 4.14 17.61
C GLN A 139 -2.59 4.22 16.35
N ILE A 140 -3.18 4.60 15.24
CA ILE A 140 -2.55 4.54 13.90
C ILE A 140 -2.43 5.93 13.30
N VAL A 141 -1.26 6.22 12.74
CA VAL A 141 -1.02 7.37 11.86
C VAL A 141 -0.85 6.85 10.43
N TYR A 142 -1.70 7.32 9.53
CA TYR A 142 -1.57 7.02 8.10
C TYR A 142 -0.56 7.97 7.46
N LEU A 143 0.49 7.40 6.91
CA LEU A 143 1.47 8.16 6.13
C LEU A 143 0.91 8.43 4.72
N GLU A 144 1.28 9.57 4.14
CA GLU A 144 0.89 9.95 2.78
C GLU A 144 2.03 9.74 1.78
N GLU A 145 1.71 9.86 0.49
CA GLU A 145 2.68 9.75 -0.61
C GLU A 145 3.82 10.75 -0.45
N GLY A 146 5.04 10.27 -0.40
CA GLY A 146 6.23 11.11 -0.21
C GLY A 146 6.60 11.41 1.24
N ASP A 147 5.88 10.81 2.21
CA ASP A 147 6.27 10.90 3.62
C ASP A 147 7.50 10.05 3.91
N VAL A 148 8.42 10.62 4.67
CA VAL A 148 9.54 9.95 5.31
C VAL A 148 9.42 10.17 6.82
N VAL A 149 9.35 9.11 7.60
CA VAL A 149 9.18 9.15 9.05
C VAL A 149 10.42 8.65 9.76
N ASP A 150 10.83 9.38 10.79
CA ASP A 150 11.91 9.02 11.68
C ASP A 150 11.31 8.57 13.01
N LEU A 151 11.54 7.31 13.37
CA LEU A 151 11.08 6.70 14.60
C LEU A 151 12.25 6.53 15.57
N GLN A 152 12.07 7.04 16.77
CA GLN A 152 12.98 6.87 17.89
C GLN A 152 12.19 6.53 19.16
N PRO A 153 12.80 5.95 20.20
CA PRO A 153 12.11 5.71 21.45
C PRO A 153 11.42 6.97 21.99
N GLY A 154 10.11 6.89 22.20
CA GLY A 154 9.27 7.96 22.74
C GLY A 154 8.99 9.14 21.81
N ARG A 155 9.54 9.19 20.61
CA ARG A 155 9.32 10.31 19.68
C ARG A 155 9.36 9.87 18.22
N HIS A 156 8.73 10.67 17.37
CA HIS A 156 8.82 10.55 15.93
C HIS A 156 8.66 11.92 15.28
N TRP A 157 9.06 12.03 14.02
CA TRP A 157 8.70 13.16 13.16
C TRP A 157 8.61 12.72 11.72
N ILE A 158 7.83 13.45 10.95
CA ILE A 158 7.55 13.16 9.55
C ILE A 158 8.03 14.36 8.72
N GLU A 159 8.68 14.08 7.61
CA GLU A 159 8.90 15.04 6.54
C GLU A 159 8.22 14.56 5.27
N HIS A 160 7.62 15.49 4.55
CA HIS A 160 6.87 15.25 3.34
C HIS A 160 7.55 15.90 2.13
N ARG A 161 7.53 15.19 1.02
CA ARG A 161 7.98 15.70 -0.28
C ARG A 161 6.84 15.61 -1.29
N LYS A 162 6.42 16.76 -1.83
CA LYS A 162 5.47 16.75 -2.95
C LYS A 162 6.12 16.19 -4.21
N VAL A 163 5.31 15.57 -5.04
CA VAL A 163 5.74 15.03 -6.33
C VAL A 163 6.35 16.13 -7.18
N GLY A 164 7.57 15.92 -7.67
CA GLY A 164 8.31 16.90 -8.48
C GLY A 164 9.16 17.91 -7.67
N GLU A 165 9.07 17.92 -6.34
CA GLU A 165 9.93 18.73 -5.50
C GLU A 165 11.19 17.97 -5.09
N ALA A 166 12.32 18.69 -4.96
CA ALA A 166 13.60 18.12 -4.51
C ALA A 166 13.80 18.20 -3.00
N GLN A 167 12.95 18.92 -2.28
CA GLN A 167 13.09 19.17 -0.85
C GLN A 167 11.95 18.55 -0.06
N HIS A 168 12.28 18.01 1.11
CA HIS A 168 11.33 17.58 2.12
C HIS A 168 11.05 18.73 3.09
N SER A 169 9.82 18.86 3.51
CA SER A 169 9.38 19.81 4.54
C SER A 169 8.79 19.08 5.72
N ARG A 170 8.97 19.61 6.92
CA ARG A 170 8.43 19.02 8.14
C ARG A 170 6.89 19.07 8.11
N VAL A 171 6.28 17.96 8.54
CA VAL A 171 4.83 17.82 8.70
C VAL A 171 4.46 18.11 10.14
N GLU A 172 3.50 18.99 10.34
CA GLU A 172 2.98 19.25 11.68
C GLU A 172 2.06 18.08 12.15
N PRO A 173 2.00 17.79 13.45
CA PRO A 173 1.26 16.63 13.96
C PRO A 173 -0.24 16.59 13.60
N ASP A 174 -0.89 17.73 13.44
CA ASP A 174 -2.28 17.85 13.04
C ASP A 174 -2.54 17.47 11.59
N GLN A 175 -1.51 17.52 10.72
CA GLN A 175 -1.57 17.09 9.33
C GLN A 175 -1.52 15.57 9.17
N ARG A 176 -1.05 14.85 10.17
CA ARG A 176 -1.03 13.38 10.26
C ARG A 176 -1.59 12.93 11.60
N PRO A 177 -2.91 13.09 11.83
CA PRO A 177 -3.50 12.80 13.12
C PRO A 177 -3.46 11.32 13.46
N VAL A 178 -3.30 11.01 14.74
CA VAL A 178 -3.50 9.67 15.27
C VAL A 178 -4.98 9.32 15.17
N ARG A 179 -5.30 8.16 14.60
CA ARG A 179 -6.66 7.62 14.49
C ARG A 179 -6.75 6.33 15.28
N THR A 180 -7.86 6.14 16.01
CA THR A 180 -8.13 4.85 16.63
C THR A 180 -8.77 3.92 15.61
N VAL A 181 -8.13 2.78 15.38
CA VAL A 181 -8.58 1.74 14.43
C VAL A 181 -8.76 0.44 15.19
N THR A 182 -9.99 0.02 15.39
CA THR A 182 -10.29 -1.22 16.10
C THR A 182 -10.03 -2.42 15.18
N ALA A 183 -8.82 -2.99 15.27
CA ALA A 183 -8.49 -4.26 14.65
C ALA A 183 -8.72 -5.39 15.66
N HIS A 184 -9.62 -6.33 15.35
CA HIS A 184 -9.95 -7.43 16.24
C HIS A 184 -8.94 -8.57 16.09
N SER A 185 -8.11 -8.78 17.10
CA SER A 185 -7.13 -9.89 17.13
C SER A 185 -7.79 -11.29 17.03
N GLY A 186 -9.02 -11.45 17.50
CA GLY A 186 -9.76 -12.72 17.40
C GLY A 186 -10.16 -13.10 15.96
N ALA A 187 -10.20 -12.17 15.03
CA ALA A 187 -10.44 -12.45 13.62
C ALA A 187 -9.27 -13.21 12.97
N VAL A 188 -8.09 -13.13 13.56
CA VAL A 188 -6.83 -13.74 13.09
C VAL A 188 -6.70 -15.22 13.51
N GLU A 189 -7.56 -15.73 14.39
CA GLU A 189 -7.49 -17.12 14.85
C GLU A 189 -7.92 -18.08 13.74
N LEU A 190 -7.08 -19.11 13.51
CA LEU A 190 -7.35 -20.15 12.51
C LEU A 190 -8.60 -20.99 12.82
N GLY A 191 -8.94 -21.10 14.14
CA GLY A 191 -10.06 -21.89 14.61
C GLY A 191 -9.89 -23.39 14.31
N PRO A 192 -10.95 -24.09 13.90
CA PRO A 192 -10.89 -25.53 13.60
C PRO A 192 -10.27 -25.86 12.23
N TYR A 193 -9.86 -24.87 11.46
CA TYR A 193 -9.39 -25.04 10.08
C TYR A 193 -7.87 -25.27 10.03
N ARG A 194 -7.41 -25.96 8.99
CA ARG A 194 -5.98 -26.26 8.79
C ARG A 194 -5.22 -25.12 8.10
N HIS A 195 -5.94 -24.27 7.34
CA HIS A 195 -5.39 -23.18 6.55
C HIS A 195 -6.36 -22.00 6.56
N TYR A 196 -5.86 -20.77 6.50
CA TYR A 196 -6.68 -19.55 6.45
C TYR A 196 -7.61 -19.54 5.24
N MET A 197 -7.11 -19.88 4.06
CA MET A 197 -7.95 -19.99 2.85
C MET A 197 -9.12 -20.98 3.05
N GLN A 198 -8.90 -22.10 3.74
CA GLN A 198 -9.99 -23.02 4.06
C GLN A 198 -11.02 -22.37 4.99
N LYS A 199 -10.55 -21.66 6.04
CA LYS A 199 -11.43 -20.89 6.94
C LYS A 199 -12.29 -19.91 6.13
N GLU A 200 -11.68 -19.08 5.30
CA GLU A 200 -12.33 -18.08 4.47
C GLU A 200 -13.37 -18.68 3.52
N ILE A 201 -13.07 -19.83 2.89
CA ILE A 201 -14.03 -20.55 2.04
C ILE A 201 -15.30 -20.91 2.82
N PHE A 202 -15.15 -21.43 4.04
CA PHE A 202 -16.30 -21.83 4.86
C PHE A 202 -17.01 -20.66 5.53
N GLU A 203 -16.35 -19.51 5.69
CA GLU A 203 -16.93 -18.29 6.24
C GLU A 203 -17.73 -17.47 5.21
N GLN A 204 -17.62 -17.76 3.90
CA GLN A 204 -18.31 -17.00 2.85
C GLN A 204 -19.83 -16.80 3.09
N PRO A 205 -20.61 -17.80 3.50
CA PRO A 205 -22.04 -17.58 3.75
C PRO A 205 -22.31 -16.54 4.83
N ARG A 206 -21.49 -16.55 5.90
CA ARG A 206 -21.55 -15.56 6.97
C ARG A 206 -21.09 -14.18 6.48
N ALA A 207 -19.97 -14.09 5.78
CA ALA A 207 -19.44 -12.85 5.25
C ALA A 207 -20.41 -12.14 4.30
N ILE A 208 -21.15 -12.91 3.49
CA ILE A 208 -22.20 -12.39 2.62
C ILE A 208 -23.38 -11.86 3.46
N ALA A 209 -23.82 -12.63 4.45
CA ALA A 209 -24.91 -12.23 5.35
C ALA A 209 -24.54 -10.95 6.12
N ASP A 210 -23.35 -10.90 6.71
CA ASP A 210 -22.84 -9.74 7.47
C ASP A 210 -22.71 -8.50 6.57
N THR A 211 -22.29 -8.66 5.31
CA THR A 211 -22.19 -7.56 4.34
C THR A 211 -23.56 -6.99 3.97
N LEU A 212 -24.60 -7.82 3.95
CA LEU A 212 -25.97 -7.42 3.62
C LEU A 212 -26.79 -7.05 4.86
N GLU A 213 -26.27 -7.25 6.07
CA GLU A 213 -26.96 -6.93 7.30
C GLU A 213 -27.27 -5.42 7.38
N GLY A 214 -28.55 -5.10 7.65
CA GLY A 214 -29.04 -3.73 7.71
C GLY A 214 -29.24 -3.05 6.35
N VAL A 215 -29.03 -3.75 5.24
CA VAL A 215 -29.35 -3.26 3.89
C VAL A 215 -30.80 -3.64 3.56
N GLU A 216 -31.75 -2.78 3.96
CA GLU A 216 -33.18 -2.99 3.64
C GLU A 216 -33.48 -2.70 2.18
N ALA A 217 -32.78 -1.75 1.57
CA ALA A 217 -32.89 -1.39 0.16
C ALA A 217 -31.56 -0.88 -0.38
N ILE A 218 -31.23 -1.23 -1.62
CA ILE A 218 -30.06 -0.70 -2.32
C ILE A 218 -30.44 0.68 -2.87
N VAL A 219 -30.04 1.71 -2.13
CA VAL A 219 -30.26 3.13 -2.47
C VAL A 219 -28.92 3.84 -2.67
N PRO A 220 -28.87 4.94 -3.44
CA PRO A 220 -27.62 5.65 -3.70
C PRO A 220 -26.84 6.05 -2.44
N THR A 221 -27.52 6.39 -1.35
CA THR A 221 -26.89 6.80 -0.08
C THR A 221 -26.04 5.72 0.59
N LEU A 222 -26.22 4.44 0.22
CA LEU A 222 -25.34 3.36 0.67
C LEU A 222 -23.87 3.53 0.22
N PHE A 223 -23.66 4.26 -0.87
CA PHE A 223 -22.34 4.46 -1.45
C PHE A 223 -21.68 5.76 -0.98
N GLY A 224 -22.37 6.54 -0.15
CA GLY A 224 -21.86 7.79 0.42
C GLY A 224 -22.65 9.03 -0.01
N GLU A 225 -22.25 10.16 0.57
CA GLU A 225 -22.85 11.44 0.27
C GLU A 225 -22.64 11.83 -1.21
N GLY A 226 -23.67 12.36 -1.85
CA GLY A 226 -23.61 12.78 -3.26
C GLY A 226 -23.72 11.64 -4.28
N ALA A 227 -23.88 10.38 -3.88
CA ALA A 227 -23.94 9.24 -4.79
C ALA A 227 -25.07 9.38 -5.83
N GLU A 228 -26.23 9.90 -5.46
CA GLU A 228 -27.34 10.11 -6.39
C GLU A 228 -26.98 11.09 -7.52
N ALA A 229 -26.22 12.14 -7.20
CA ALA A 229 -25.76 13.11 -8.19
C ALA A 229 -24.73 12.49 -9.14
N VAL A 230 -23.81 11.68 -8.60
CA VAL A 230 -22.82 10.93 -9.40
C VAL A 230 -23.53 9.98 -10.36
N PHE A 231 -24.45 9.15 -9.86
CA PHE A 231 -25.15 8.15 -10.69
C PHE A 231 -26.02 8.76 -11.78
N LYS A 232 -26.51 9.99 -11.61
CA LYS A 232 -27.24 10.72 -12.66
C LYS A 232 -26.32 11.28 -13.76
N GLN A 233 -25.03 11.43 -13.51
CA GLN A 233 -24.07 12.01 -14.45
C GLN A 233 -23.36 10.97 -15.32
N ILE A 234 -23.43 9.70 -14.97
CA ILE A 234 -22.73 8.64 -15.68
C ILE A 234 -23.66 7.91 -16.66
N ASP A 235 -23.08 7.42 -17.74
CA ASP A 235 -23.80 6.59 -18.72
C ASP A 235 -23.03 5.32 -19.07
N ARG A 236 -21.89 5.07 -18.45
CA ARG A 236 -21.08 3.87 -18.58
C ARG A 236 -20.30 3.57 -17.32
N VAL A 237 -19.81 2.34 -17.21
CA VAL A 237 -19.01 1.87 -16.09
C VAL A 237 -17.71 1.26 -16.60
N LEU A 238 -16.60 1.58 -15.93
CA LEU A 238 -15.32 0.91 -16.09
C LEU A 238 -14.92 0.30 -14.74
N ILE A 239 -14.84 -1.02 -14.68
CA ILE A 239 -14.40 -1.75 -13.48
C ILE A 239 -12.91 -2.03 -13.60
N LEU A 240 -12.13 -1.62 -12.59
CA LEU A 240 -10.68 -1.83 -12.50
C LEU A 240 -10.38 -2.71 -11.29
N ALA A 241 -9.79 -3.87 -11.53
CA ALA A 241 -9.48 -4.83 -10.47
C ALA A 241 -8.37 -5.81 -10.90
N CYS A 242 -7.83 -6.56 -9.94
CA CYS A 242 -6.88 -7.65 -10.17
C CYS A 242 -7.43 -8.97 -9.59
N GLY A 243 -6.89 -10.09 -10.06
CA GLY A 243 -7.16 -11.42 -9.50
C GLY A 243 -8.65 -11.79 -9.46
N THR A 244 -9.10 -12.34 -8.34
CA THR A 244 -10.49 -12.77 -8.15
C THR A 244 -11.48 -11.60 -8.15
N SER A 245 -11.05 -10.41 -7.72
CA SER A 245 -11.82 -9.17 -7.81
C SER A 245 -12.13 -8.79 -9.27
N TYR A 246 -11.18 -9.00 -10.19
CA TYR A 246 -11.43 -8.84 -11.63
C TYR A 246 -12.51 -9.79 -12.14
N TYR A 247 -12.50 -11.07 -11.71
CA TYR A 247 -13.52 -12.03 -12.11
C TYR A 247 -14.91 -11.70 -11.54
N SER A 248 -14.97 -11.15 -10.32
CA SER A 248 -16.24 -10.65 -9.76
C SER A 248 -16.79 -9.49 -10.59
N GLY A 249 -15.93 -8.55 -11.00
CA GLY A 249 -16.28 -7.46 -11.91
C GLY A 249 -16.76 -7.97 -13.27
N SER A 250 -16.11 -9.00 -13.81
CA SER A 250 -16.49 -9.62 -15.07
C SER A 250 -17.88 -10.26 -15.01
N THR A 251 -18.26 -10.83 -13.87
CA THR A 251 -19.62 -11.33 -13.63
C THR A 251 -20.63 -10.18 -13.50
N ALA A 252 -20.28 -9.15 -12.71
CA ALA A 252 -21.13 -7.98 -12.51
C ALA A 252 -21.44 -7.22 -13.81
N LYS A 253 -20.50 -7.21 -14.76
CA LYS A 253 -20.71 -6.62 -16.10
C LYS A 253 -22.00 -7.09 -16.75
N TYR A 254 -22.21 -8.41 -16.79
CA TYR A 254 -23.41 -8.97 -17.43
C TYR A 254 -24.69 -8.50 -16.74
N TRP A 255 -24.69 -8.34 -15.43
CA TRP A 255 -25.84 -7.85 -14.68
C TRP A 255 -26.06 -6.34 -14.92
N LEU A 256 -25.00 -5.54 -14.90
CA LEU A 256 -25.10 -4.10 -15.19
C LEU A 256 -25.65 -3.87 -16.61
N GLU A 257 -25.19 -4.62 -17.61
CA GLU A 257 -25.67 -4.49 -18.98
C GLU A 257 -27.09 -5.04 -19.16
N SER A 258 -27.40 -6.19 -18.56
CA SER A 258 -28.73 -6.83 -18.74
C SER A 258 -29.85 -6.18 -17.92
N ILE A 259 -29.55 -5.73 -16.71
CA ILE A 259 -30.53 -5.18 -15.75
C ILE A 259 -30.55 -3.66 -15.84
N ALA A 260 -29.41 -3.01 -15.63
CA ALA A 260 -29.31 -1.54 -15.60
C ALA A 260 -29.21 -0.91 -16.99
N LYS A 261 -28.96 -1.71 -18.05
CA LYS A 261 -28.77 -1.22 -19.42
C LYS A 261 -27.65 -0.21 -19.57
N ILE A 262 -26.62 -0.32 -18.74
CA ILE A 262 -25.47 0.56 -18.75
C ILE A 262 -24.24 -0.16 -19.36
N PRO A 263 -23.60 0.39 -20.40
CA PRO A 263 -22.40 -0.19 -20.98
C PRO A 263 -21.30 -0.33 -19.94
N THR A 264 -20.72 -1.52 -19.82
CA THR A 264 -19.75 -1.83 -18.79
C THR A 264 -18.52 -2.49 -19.38
N GLN A 265 -17.34 -1.95 -19.07
CA GLN A 265 -16.05 -2.57 -19.33
C GLN A 265 -15.41 -3.03 -18.04
N VAL A 266 -14.60 -4.10 -18.14
CA VAL A 266 -13.82 -4.61 -17.02
C VAL A 266 -12.39 -4.79 -17.50
N GLU A 267 -11.45 -4.18 -16.81
CA GLU A 267 -10.04 -4.24 -17.17
C GLU A 267 -9.18 -4.67 -15.98
N ILE A 268 -8.10 -5.40 -16.28
CA ILE A 268 -7.08 -5.75 -15.30
C ILE A 268 -6.32 -4.47 -14.97
N ALA A 269 -6.28 -4.11 -13.69
CA ALA A 269 -5.72 -2.84 -13.26
C ALA A 269 -4.21 -2.72 -13.56
N SER A 270 -3.44 -3.82 -13.48
CA SER A 270 -2.02 -3.85 -13.84
C SER A 270 -1.76 -3.50 -15.30
N GLU A 271 -2.71 -3.80 -16.19
CA GLU A 271 -2.61 -3.47 -17.61
C GLU A 271 -3.13 -2.06 -17.91
N TYR A 272 -4.28 -1.71 -17.30
CA TYR A 272 -4.91 -0.42 -17.53
C TYR A 272 -4.02 0.76 -17.15
N ARG A 273 -3.25 0.63 -16.07
CA ARG A 273 -2.37 1.72 -15.57
C ARG A 273 -1.29 2.17 -16.56
N TYR A 274 -0.97 1.35 -17.56
CA TYR A 274 0.12 1.62 -18.52
C TYR A 274 -0.36 1.88 -19.94
N ARG A 275 -1.64 1.60 -20.21
CA ARG A 275 -2.12 1.76 -21.59
C ARG A 275 -2.76 3.13 -21.82
N ASP A 276 -2.60 3.64 -23.03
CA ASP A 276 -3.39 4.76 -23.53
C ASP A 276 -4.83 4.31 -23.73
N SER A 277 -5.76 4.95 -23.05
CA SER A 277 -7.19 4.70 -23.19
C SER A 277 -7.90 5.96 -23.69
N VAL A 278 -9.05 5.78 -24.32
CA VAL A 278 -9.91 6.93 -24.71
C VAL A 278 -10.80 7.25 -23.52
N PRO A 279 -10.57 8.37 -22.84
CA PRO A 279 -11.35 8.72 -21.64
C PRO A 279 -12.74 9.24 -22.03
N ASP A 280 -13.72 8.95 -21.17
CA ASP A 280 -15.03 9.60 -21.22
C ASP A 280 -15.38 10.08 -19.81
N PRO A 281 -15.54 11.41 -19.60
CA PRO A 281 -15.83 11.98 -18.27
C PRO A 281 -17.14 11.50 -17.63
N ARG A 282 -18.04 10.90 -18.43
CA ARG A 282 -19.29 10.29 -17.93
C ARG A 282 -19.15 8.82 -17.53
N THR A 283 -17.91 8.36 -17.37
CA THR A 283 -17.60 6.99 -16.91
C THR A 283 -17.55 6.97 -15.38
N LEU A 284 -18.29 6.04 -14.77
CA LEU A 284 -18.06 5.66 -13.38
C LEU A 284 -16.90 4.67 -13.33
N ILE A 285 -15.81 5.03 -12.71
CA ILE A 285 -14.71 4.13 -12.39
C ILE A 285 -15.07 3.37 -11.12
N VAL A 286 -15.16 2.06 -11.21
CA VAL A 286 -15.42 1.17 -10.07
C VAL A 286 -14.16 0.37 -9.78
N THR A 287 -13.57 0.54 -8.61
CA THR A 287 -12.48 -0.34 -8.14
C THR A 287 -13.05 -1.42 -7.21
N ILE A 288 -12.58 -2.65 -7.38
CA ILE A 288 -12.93 -3.78 -6.50
C ILE A 288 -11.63 -4.33 -5.92
N SER A 289 -11.54 -4.34 -4.60
CA SER A 289 -10.37 -4.85 -3.88
C SER A 289 -10.79 -5.33 -2.49
N GLN A 290 -10.19 -6.39 -1.99
CA GLN A 290 -10.39 -6.81 -0.61
C GLN A 290 -9.71 -5.83 0.36
N SER A 291 -8.39 -5.66 0.25
CA SER A 291 -7.61 -4.77 1.14
C SER A 291 -7.84 -3.28 0.89
N GLY A 292 -8.23 -2.90 -0.35
CA GLY A 292 -8.25 -1.51 -0.78
C GLY A 292 -6.86 -0.86 -0.89
N GLU A 293 -5.79 -1.68 -0.86
CA GLU A 293 -4.38 -1.24 -0.89
C GLU A 293 -3.59 -1.85 -2.07
N THR A 294 -4.27 -2.51 -3.01
CA THR A 294 -3.61 -3.12 -4.18
C THR A 294 -2.97 -2.04 -5.05
N ALA A 295 -1.64 -2.02 -5.11
CA ALA A 295 -0.86 -0.97 -5.76
C ALA A 295 -1.27 -0.73 -7.23
N ASP A 296 -1.46 -1.80 -8.01
CA ASP A 296 -1.89 -1.69 -9.41
C ASP A 296 -3.28 -1.07 -9.54
N THR A 297 -4.22 -1.42 -8.65
CA THR A 297 -5.58 -0.87 -8.69
C THR A 297 -5.61 0.60 -8.29
N ILE A 298 -4.81 0.99 -7.29
CA ILE A 298 -4.64 2.41 -6.90
C ILE A 298 -4.00 3.21 -8.05
N ALA A 299 -2.97 2.66 -8.69
CA ALA A 299 -2.30 3.32 -9.81
C ALA A 299 -3.24 3.46 -11.02
N ALA A 300 -4.05 2.42 -11.33
CA ALA A 300 -5.05 2.46 -12.39
C ALA A 300 -6.15 3.51 -12.10
N LEU A 301 -6.60 3.62 -10.85
CA LEU A 301 -7.53 4.67 -10.42
C LEU A 301 -6.95 6.07 -10.63
N LYS A 302 -5.71 6.29 -10.18
CA LYS A 302 -5.01 7.58 -10.37
C LYS A 302 -4.80 7.89 -11.85
N HIS A 303 -4.47 6.89 -12.67
CA HIS A 303 -4.35 7.04 -14.12
C HIS A 303 -5.70 7.46 -14.74
N ALA A 304 -6.80 6.78 -14.42
CA ALA A 304 -8.13 7.14 -14.90
C ALA A 304 -8.52 8.59 -14.54
N ARG A 305 -8.24 9.01 -13.29
CA ARG A 305 -8.47 10.38 -12.84
C ARG A 305 -7.62 11.41 -13.59
N SER A 306 -6.35 11.11 -13.87
CA SER A 306 -5.47 11.99 -14.65
C SER A 306 -5.96 12.20 -16.08
N LEU A 307 -6.78 11.29 -16.60
CA LEU A 307 -7.46 11.40 -17.89
C LEU A 307 -8.82 12.12 -17.81
N GLY A 308 -9.21 12.65 -16.64
CA GLY A 308 -10.45 13.42 -16.44
C GLY A 308 -11.68 12.57 -16.08
N MET A 309 -11.53 11.29 -15.77
CA MET A 309 -12.62 10.43 -15.30
C MET A 309 -12.75 10.52 -13.77
N GLU A 310 -13.44 11.54 -13.31
CA GLU A 310 -13.50 11.92 -11.90
C GLU A 310 -14.60 11.23 -11.08
N GLN A 311 -15.54 10.50 -11.72
CA GLN A 311 -16.59 9.78 -11.00
C GLN A 311 -16.08 8.41 -10.57
N THR A 312 -15.84 8.23 -9.26
CA THR A 312 -15.14 7.05 -8.72
C THR A 312 -15.92 6.43 -7.58
N LEU A 313 -15.97 5.10 -7.58
CA LEU A 313 -16.56 4.26 -6.53
C LEU A 313 -15.57 3.13 -6.21
N THR A 314 -15.37 2.85 -4.93
CA THR A 314 -14.69 1.62 -4.52
C THR A 314 -15.62 0.66 -3.79
N ILE A 315 -15.44 -0.63 -4.04
CA ILE A 315 -16.02 -1.72 -3.25
C ILE A 315 -14.85 -2.45 -2.60
N CYS A 316 -14.70 -2.33 -1.29
CA CYS A 316 -13.60 -2.97 -0.57
C CYS A 316 -14.00 -3.33 0.86
N ASN A 317 -13.16 -4.10 1.54
CA ASN A 317 -13.47 -4.60 2.89
C ASN A 317 -12.85 -3.75 4.01
N VAL A 318 -11.88 -2.88 3.69
CA VAL A 318 -11.17 -2.07 4.68
C VAL A 318 -11.61 -0.61 4.56
N SER A 319 -12.39 -0.14 5.52
CA SER A 319 -12.98 1.21 5.51
C SER A 319 -11.97 2.35 5.59
N THR A 320 -10.77 2.08 6.06
CA THR A 320 -9.68 3.06 6.21
C THR A 320 -8.63 2.97 5.09
N SER A 321 -8.89 2.14 4.06
CA SER A 321 -7.94 1.89 2.98
C SER A 321 -7.71 3.12 2.08
N ALA A 322 -6.59 3.07 1.33
CA ALA A 322 -6.25 4.12 0.37
C ALA A 322 -7.35 4.31 -0.68
N MET A 323 -7.94 3.22 -1.18
CA MET A 323 -9.01 3.32 -2.18
C MET A 323 -10.24 4.06 -1.66
N VAL A 324 -10.63 3.84 -0.39
CA VAL A 324 -11.75 4.57 0.24
C VAL A 324 -11.44 6.06 0.34
N ARG A 325 -10.19 6.41 0.65
CA ARG A 325 -9.77 7.82 0.74
C ARG A 325 -9.65 8.50 -0.64
N GLU A 326 -9.31 7.74 -1.67
CA GLU A 326 -9.11 8.25 -3.03
C GLU A 326 -10.40 8.33 -3.85
N CYS A 327 -11.40 7.50 -3.57
CA CYS A 327 -12.66 7.49 -4.29
C CYS A 327 -13.68 8.47 -3.71
N LYS A 328 -14.54 9.02 -4.58
CA LYS A 328 -15.67 9.86 -4.14
C LYS A 328 -16.72 9.08 -3.38
N LEU A 329 -16.93 7.83 -3.78
CA LEU A 329 -17.94 6.94 -3.23
C LEU A 329 -17.28 5.63 -2.77
N ALA A 330 -17.84 5.01 -1.74
CA ALA A 330 -17.35 3.73 -1.25
C ALA A 330 -18.49 2.85 -0.74
N TYR A 331 -18.37 1.56 -1.00
CA TYR A 331 -19.14 0.53 -0.31
C TYR A 331 -18.18 -0.41 0.42
N VAL A 332 -18.30 -0.47 1.74
CA VAL A 332 -17.42 -1.30 2.57
C VAL A 332 -18.12 -2.60 2.86
N THR A 333 -17.54 -3.72 2.41
CA THR A 333 -18.02 -5.07 2.73
C THR A 333 -17.65 -5.44 4.16
N ARG A 334 -18.26 -6.50 4.70
CA ARG A 334 -18.02 -7.00 6.05
C ARG A 334 -17.57 -8.46 5.99
N ALA A 335 -16.57 -8.73 5.15
CA ALA A 335 -16.06 -10.08 4.94
C ALA A 335 -15.12 -10.58 6.05
N GLY A 336 -14.81 -9.73 7.04
CA GLY A 336 -13.82 -10.03 8.06
C GLY A 336 -12.40 -9.68 7.62
N ALA A 337 -11.42 -10.08 8.42
CA ALA A 337 -10.01 -9.90 8.10
C ALA A 337 -9.52 -10.98 7.13
N GLU A 338 -8.74 -10.59 6.13
CA GLU A 338 -7.95 -11.49 5.28
C GLU A 338 -6.53 -11.61 5.87
N ILE A 339 -5.97 -12.81 5.84
CA ILE A 339 -4.66 -13.11 6.47
C ILE A 339 -3.74 -13.75 5.45
#